data_ba91f59adf8ceb18ba55508268d39cc6
#
_entry.id   ba91f59adf8ceb18ba55508268d39cc6
#
_cell.length_a   1.000
_cell.length_b   1.000
_cell.length_c   1.000
_cell.angle_alpha   90.00
_cell.angle_beta   90.00
_cell.angle_gamma   90.00
#
_symmetry.space_group_name_H-M   'P 1'
#
loop_
_entity.id
_entity.type
_entity.pdbx_description
1 polymer ?
#
loop_
_entity_poly.entity_id
_entity_poly.type
_entity_poly.pdbx_seq_one_letter_code
_entity_poly.pdbx_strand_id
1 'polypeptide(L)'
;ELKDKFENMGACMVREVASKTSDNAGDGTTTATVLAQAIVDEGMKFVAAGMNPMDLKRGIDKAVAAAIEELRKISKPTTTNKEIAQVGAISANSDAEIGDIISEAMDKVGKEGVITVEDGKSLKNELEVVEGMQFDRGYLSPYFINQPEKQAAVLDNPFILLHDKKISNIRELLPVLEQVAKAARPLVIIAEDIDGEALATLVVNSIRGILKVVAVKAPGFGDRRAAMLEDIAVLTGGTVISTNVGLTLDKATLEQLGTAKKVEVTKENTTIIDGAGQAEAIENRVRNIRTQIEAATSDYDREKLQERVAKLAGGVAVIKVGAATEVEMKEKKA
;
A
#
# COMPACT_ATOMS: atom_id res chain seq x y z
N GLU A 1 22.48 -11.86 -13.64
CA GLU A 1 22.13 -12.68 -14.82
C GLU A 1 23.20 -13.71 -15.07
N LEU A 2 22.79 -14.96 -15.37
CA LEU A 2 23.70 -16.04 -15.74
C LEU A 2 23.98 -16.02 -17.24
N LYS A 3 25.15 -16.53 -17.66
CA LYS A 3 25.56 -16.51 -19.07
C LYS A 3 24.74 -17.48 -19.92
N ASP A 4 24.41 -18.65 -19.39
CA ASP A 4 23.54 -19.62 -20.05
C ASP A 4 22.08 -19.22 -19.91
N LYS A 5 21.34 -19.22 -21.01
CA LYS A 5 19.93 -18.78 -21.05
C LYS A 5 19.00 -19.72 -20.29
N PHE A 6 19.25 -21.03 -20.32
CA PHE A 6 18.42 -22.01 -19.63
C PHE A 6 18.67 -21.98 -18.12
N GLU A 7 19.94 -21.89 -17.72
CA GLU A 7 20.29 -21.69 -16.31
C GLU A 7 19.69 -20.38 -15.78
N ASN A 8 19.73 -19.31 -16.58
CA ASN A 8 19.14 -18.03 -16.21
C ASN A 8 17.62 -18.09 -16.05
N MET A 9 16.92 -18.89 -16.87
CA MET A 9 15.48 -19.13 -16.70
C MET A 9 15.19 -19.78 -15.34
N GLY A 10 15.96 -20.81 -14.97
CA GLY A 10 15.85 -21.46 -13.65
C GLY A 10 16.10 -20.48 -12.51
N ALA A 11 17.17 -19.68 -12.60
CA ALA A 11 17.49 -18.65 -11.62
C ALA A 11 16.37 -17.60 -11.48
N CYS A 12 15.73 -17.21 -12.59
CA CYS A 12 14.59 -16.30 -12.57
C CYS A 12 13.37 -16.90 -11.83
N MET A 13 13.09 -18.19 -12.02
CA MET A 13 12.01 -18.88 -11.31
C MET A 13 12.26 -18.92 -9.79
N VAL A 14 13.49 -19.24 -9.38
CA VAL A 14 13.87 -19.26 -7.96
C VAL A 14 13.81 -17.84 -7.37
N ARG A 15 14.25 -16.83 -8.11
CA ARG A 15 14.13 -15.43 -7.71
C ARG A 15 12.67 -15.04 -7.49
N GLU A 16 11.75 -15.51 -8.33
CA GLU A 16 10.31 -15.22 -8.17
C GLU A 16 9.77 -15.82 -6.85
N VAL A 17 10.22 -17.03 -6.46
CA VAL A 17 9.86 -17.63 -5.17
C VAL A 17 10.32 -16.73 -4.02
N ALA A 18 11.58 -16.28 -4.04
CA ALA A 18 12.12 -15.39 -3.02
C ALA A 18 11.36 -14.05 -2.97
N SER A 19 11.09 -13.43 -4.13
CA SER A 19 10.37 -12.16 -4.21
C SER A 19 8.94 -12.28 -3.65
N LYS A 20 8.19 -13.31 -4.04
CA LYS A 20 6.84 -13.54 -3.48
C LYS A 20 6.84 -13.78 -1.97
N THR A 21 7.89 -14.42 -1.45
CA THR A 21 8.03 -14.61 0.00
C THR A 21 8.28 -13.29 0.70
N SER A 22 9.16 -12.45 0.15
CA SER A 22 9.40 -11.09 0.65
C SER A 22 8.13 -10.24 0.62
N ASP A 23 7.40 -10.25 -0.50
CA ASP A 23 6.17 -9.46 -0.66
C ASP A 23 5.07 -9.86 0.34
N ASN A 24 4.98 -11.16 0.66
CA ASN A 24 3.92 -11.68 1.54
C ASN A 24 4.29 -11.65 3.04
N ALA A 25 5.55 -11.84 3.38
CA ALA A 25 6.00 -12.03 4.76
C ALA A 25 7.12 -11.06 5.20
N GLY A 26 7.73 -10.34 4.28
CA GLY A 26 8.85 -9.43 4.58
C GLY A 26 10.16 -10.13 4.96
N ASP A 27 10.14 -11.46 5.13
CA ASP A 27 11.27 -12.26 5.57
C ASP A 27 11.18 -13.70 5.04
N GLY A 28 12.22 -14.52 5.28
CA GLY A 28 12.22 -15.94 4.94
C GLY A 28 12.61 -16.26 3.49
N THR A 29 13.19 -15.35 2.75
CA THR A 29 13.57 -15.53 1.34
C THR A 29 14.58 -16.66 1.16
N THR A 30 15.56 -16.78 2.02
CA THR A 30 16.57 -17.87 2.02
C THR A 30 15.91 -19.21 2.30
N THR A 31 15.04 -19.29 3.31
CA THR A 31 14.30 -20.52 3.65
C THR A 31 13.44 -20.97 2.48
N ALA A 32 12.69 -20.05 1.84
CA ALA A 32 11.86 -20.35 0.69
C ALA A 32 12.68 -20.85 -0.50
N THR A 33 13.88 -20.29 -0.74
CA THR A 33 14.79 -20.73 -1.80
C THR A 33 15.31 -22.15 -1.55
N VAL A 34 15.71 -22.46 -0.31
CA VAL A 34 16.17 -23.81 0.06
C VAL A 34 15.04 -24.84 -0.07
N LEU A 35 13.83 -24.49 0.38
CA LEU A 35 12.66 -25.37 0.23
C LEU A 35 12.30 -25.59 -1.25
N ALA A 36 12.34 -24.54 -2.07
CA ALA A 36 12.08 -24.65 -3.50
C ALA A 36 13.10 -25.61 -4.17
N GLN A 37 14.38 -25.48 -3.85
CA GLN A 37 15.41 -26.39 -4.33
C GLN A 37 15.11 -27.85 -3.91
N ALA A 38 14.84 -28.11 -2.64
CA ALA A 38 14.57 -29.45 -2.15
C ALA A 38 13.34 -30.10 -2.83
N ILE A 39 12.27 -29.32 -3.03
CA ILE A 39 11.04 -29.78 -3.71
C ILE A 39 11.34 -30.13 -5.19
N VAL A 40 12.12 -29.30 -5.87
CA VAL A 40 12.48 -29.55 -7.28
C VAL A 40 13.39 -30.76 -7.39
N ASP A 41 14.44 -30.86 -6.60
CA ASP A 41 15.41 -31.96 -6.63
C ASP A 41 14.73 -33.31 -6.35
N GLU A 42 13.86 -33.40 -5.36
CA GLU A 42 13.10 -34.62 -5.06
C GLU A 42 12.05 -34.89 -6.15
N GLY A 43 11.30 -33.86 -6.58
CA GLY A 43 10.27 -33.99 -7.61
C GLY A 43 10.83 -34.48 -8.95
N MET A 44 11.99 -34.01 -9.37
CA MET A 44 12.64 -34.42 -10.61
C MET A 44 13.02 -35.90 -10.63
N LYS A 45 13.34 -36.50 -9.50
CA LYS A 45 13.61 -37.96 -9.40
C LYS A 45 12.37 -38.76 -9.79
N PHE A 46 11.18 -38.36 -9.33
CA PHE A 46 9.94 -39.04 -9.65
C PHE A 46 9.49 -38.81 -11.10
N VAL A 47 9.69 -37.60 -11.64
CA VAL A 47 9.41 -37.31 -13.06
C VAL A 47 10.34 -38.14 -13.96
N ALA A 48 11.64 -38.23 -13.63
CA ALA A 48 12.60 -39.05 -14.36
C ALA A 48 12.27 -40.55 -14.30
N ALA A 49 11.62 -41.00 -13.20
CA ALA A 49 11.10 -42.36 -13.06
C ALA A 49 9.77 -42.62 -13.78
N GLY A 50 9.23 -41.64 -14.53
CA GLY A 50 8.01 -41.77 -15.32
C GLY A 50 6.70 -41.37 -14.62
N MET A 51 6.77 -40.76 -13.46
CA MET A 51 5.58 -40.22 -12.78
C MET A 51 5.00 -39.04 -13.56
N ASN A 52 3.67 -38.96 -13.64
CA ASN A 52 3.01 -37.80 -14.23
C ASN A 52 3.26 -36.53 -13.39
N PRO A 53 3.84 -35.45 -13.98
CA PRO A 53 4.13 -34.20 -13.24
C PRO A 53 2.89 -33.55 -12.64
N MET A 54 1.72 -33.70 -13.26
CA MET A 54 0.47 -33.11 -12.73
C MET A 54 -0.05 -33.85 -11.50
N ASP A 55 0.16 -35.17 -11.43
CA ASP A 55 -0.19 -35.95 -10.24
C ASP A 55 0.79 -35.66 -9.09
N LEU A 56 2.07 -35.50 -9.41
CA LEU A 56 3.06 -35.05 -8.44
C LEU A 56 2.70 -33.67 -7.88
N LYS A 57 2.31 -32.71 -8.73
CA LYS A 57 1.85 -31.40 -8.29
C LYS A 57 0.65 -31.49 -7.34
N ARG A 58 -0.35 -32.32 -7.65
CA ARG A 58 -1.51 -32.52 -6.77
C ARG A 58 -1.10 -33.09 -5.40
N GLY A 59 -0.09 -33.96 -5.38
CA GLY A 59 0.49 -34.49 -4.15
C GLY A 59 1.18 -33.39 -3.33
N ILE A 60 1.98 -32.56 -3.96
CA ILE A 60 2.65 -31.39 -3.34
C ILE A 60 1.61 -30.44 -2.76
N ASP A 61 0.57 -30.08 -3.51
CA ASP A 61 -0.50 -29.17 -3.05
C ASP A 61 -1.18 -29.70 -1.77
N LYS A 62 -1.47 -31.02 -1.69
CA LYS A 62 -2.03 -31.64 -0.49
C LYS A 62 -1.07 -31.61 0.69
N ALA A 63 0.21 -31.91 0.45
CA ALA A 63 1.23 -31.88 1.51
C ALA A 63 1.42 -30.45 2.06
N VAL A 64 1.45 -29.44 1.18
CA VAL A 64 1.56 -28.04 1.57
C VAL A 64 0.35 -27.62 2.42
N ALA A 65 -0.87 -27.98 2.00
CA ALA A 65 -2.07 -27.66 2.78
C ALA A 65 -2.02 -28.27 4.21
N ALA A 66 -1.64 -29.53 4.33
CA ALA A 66 -1.49 -30.17 5.62
C ALA A 66 -0.35 -29.54 6.48
N ALA A 67 0.77 -29.21 5.87
CA ALA A 67 1.86 -28.54 6.55
C ALA A 67 1.47 -27.15 7.08
N ILE A 68 0.71 -26.38 6.30
CA ILE A 68 0.20 -25.05 6.72
C ILE A 68 -0.71 -25.19 7.94
N GLU A 69 -1.61 -26.18 7.97
CA GLU A 69 -2.49 -26.41 9.12
C GLU A 69 -1.69 -26.73 10.40
N GLU A 70 -0.67 -27.57 10.30
CA GLU A 70 0.20 -27.88 11.45
C GLU A 70 1.03 -26.66 11.88
N LEU A 71 1.59 -25.89 10.93
CA LEU A 71 2.30 -24.65 11.24
C LEU A 71 1.42 -23.64 11.98
N ARG A 72 0.14 -23.50 11.60
CA ARG A 72 -0.81 -22.64 12.31
C ARG A 72 -1.03 -23.07 13.76
N LYS A 73 -1.04 -24.37 14.05
CA LYS A 73 -1.21 -24.89 15.42
C LYS A 73 0.00 -24.59 16.34
N ILE A 74 1.21 -24.60 15.78
CA ILE A 74 2.44 -24.34 16.53
C ILE A 74 2.84 -22.86 16.55
N SER A 75 2.29 -22.04 15.65
CA SER A 75 2.57 -20.61 15.62
C SER A 75 2.00 -19.92 16.86
N LYS A 76 2.73 -18.92 17.36
CA LYS A 76 2.30 -18.09 18.49
C LYS A 76 2.04 -16.67 17.99
N PRO A 77 0.85 -16.10 18.26
CA PRO A 77 0.59 -14.70 17.93
C PRO A 77 1.46 -13.79 18.80
N THR A 78 1.97 -12.72 18.19
CA THR A 78 2.66 -11.65 18.92
C THR A 78 1.61 -10.79 19.64
N THR A 79 1.72 -10.68 20.95
CA THR A 79 0.74 -9.97 21.79
C THR A 79 1.33 -8.80 22.55
N THR A 80 2.64 -8.79 22.74
CA THR A 80 3.36 -7.77 23.51
C THR A 80 4.33 -6.99 22.62
N ASN A 81 4.60 -5.74 23.00
CA ASN A 81 5.58 -4.90 22.31
C ASN A 81 6.97 -5.54 22.27
N LYS A 82 7.34 -6.28 23.31
CA LYS A 82 8.60 -7.01 23.35
C LYS A 82 8.67 -8.11 22.28
N GLU A 83 7.59 -8.86 22.08
CA GLU A 83 7.52 -9.88 21.03
C GLU A 83 7.55 -9.26 19.64
N ILE A 84 6.89 -8.12 19.44
CA ILE A 84 6.94 -7.34 18.19
C ILE A 84 8.38 -6.90 17.90
N ALA A 85 9.07 -6.32 18.91
CA ALA A 85 10.46 -5.90 18.78
C ALA A 85 11.38 -7.08 18.44
N GLN A 86 11.16 -8.25 19.04
CA GLN A 86 11.94 -9.45 18.75
C GLN A 86 11.76 -9.94 17.31
N VAL A 87 10.52 -9.95 16.80
CA VAL A 87 10.24 -10.31 15.41
C VAL A 87 10.86 -9.30 14.45
N GLY A 88 10.70 -8.01 14.72
CA GLY A 88 11.33 -6.94 13.92
C GLY A 88 12.85 -7.03 13.90
N ALA A 89 13.48 -7.32 15.06
CA ALA A 89 14.91 -7.51 15.15
C ALA A 89 15.40 -8.72 14.34
N ILE A 90 14.67 -9.84 14.36
CA ILE A 90 15.01 -11.04 13.57
C ILE A 90 14.95 -10.72 12.07
N SER A 91 13.91 -10.08 11.60
CA SER A 91 13.78 -9.66 10.19
C SER A 91 14.90 -8.68 9.77
N ALA A 92 15.37 -7.87 10.69
CA ALA A 92 16.50 -6.94 10.49
C ALA A 92 17.87 -7.54 10.81
N ASN A 93 18.09 -8.83 10.55
CA ASN A 93 19.35 -9.53 10.79
C ASN A 93 19.86 -9.42 12.24
N SER A 94 18.95 -9.48 13.21
CA SER A 94 19.21 -9.35 14.65
C SER A 94 19.57 -7.94 15.13
N ASP A 95 19.20 -6.90 14.36
CA ASP A 95 19.33 -5.51 14.79
C ASP A 95 18.22 -5.15 15.77
N ALA A 96 18.58 -5.02 17.06
CA ALA A 96 17.63 -4.72 18.11
C ALA A 96 17.10 -3.27 18.03
N GLU A 97 17.88 -2.31 17.53
CA GLU A 97 17.46 -0.91 17.39
C GLU A 97 16.33 -0.79 16.37
N ILE A 98 16.42 -1.52 15.25
CA ILE A 98 15.35 -1.58 14.25
C ILE A 98 14.11 -2.26 14.84
N GLY A 99 14.27 -3.35 15.57
CA GLY A 99 13.16 -4.03 16.23
C GLY A 99 12.42 -3.12 17.21
N ASP A 100 13.15 -2.38 18.03
CA ASP A 100 12.59 -1.47 19.03
C ASP A 100 11.82 -0.32 18.37
N ILE A 101 12.35 0.32 17.32
CA ILE A 101 11.67 1.42 16.62
C ILE A 101 10.40 0.96 15.91
N ILE A 102 10.38 -0.26 15.35
CA ILE A 102 9.18 -0.86 14.75
C ILE A 102 8.12 -1.10 15.83
N SER A 103 8.52 -1.64 16.98
CA SER A 103 7.61 -1.86 18.11
C SER A 103 7.03 -0.56 18.65
N GLU A 104 7.85 0.49 18.79
CA GLU A 104 7.39 1.82 19.19
C GLU A 104 6.43 2.41 18.16
N ALA A 105 6.70 2.25 16.87
CA ALA A 105 5.82 2.68 15.80
C ALA A 105 4.45 2.00 15.88
N MET A 106 4.42 0.68 16.07
CA MET A 106 3.17 -0.08 16.23
C MET A 106 2.40 0.30 17.49
N ASP A 107 3.10 0.62 18.57
CA ASP A 107 2.45 1.08 19.82
C ASP A 107 1.73 2.42 19.60
N LYS A 108 2.34 3.32 18.83
CA LYS A 108 1.77 4.65 18.54
C LYS A 108 0.58 4.62 17.58
N VAL A 109 0.65 3.83 16.49
CA VAL A 109 -0.39 3.80 15.46
C VAL A 109 -1.38 2.65 15.62
N GLY A 110 -1.11 1.71 16.53
CA GLY A 110 -1.94 0.52 16.75
C GLY A 110 -1.69 -0.58 15.72
N LYS A 111 -2.34 -1.74 15.94
CA LYS A 111 -2.16 -2.94 15.09
C LYS A 111 -2.67 -2.76 13.66
N GLU A 112 -3.65 -1.90 13.46
CA GLU A 112 -4.22 -1.55 12.16
C GLU A 112 -3.53 -0.33 11.54
N GLY A 113 -2.56 0.25 12.23
CA GLY A 113 -1.81 1.41 11.79
C GLY A 113 -0.82 1.08 10.68
N VAL A 114 -0.42 2.10 9.96
CA VAL A 114 0.52 2.00 8.85
C VAL A 114 1.88 2.51 9.27
N ILE A 115 2.92 1.75 8.92
CA ILE A 115 4.32 2.15 9.12
C ILE A 115 4.95 2.31 7.73
N THR A 116 5.57 3.46 7.49
CA THR A 116 6.32 3.74 6.26
C THR A 116 7.77 4.05 6.60
N VAL A 117 8.67 3.78 5.66
CA VAL A 117 10.11 4.00 5.84
C VAL A 117 10.60 5.01 4.82
N GLU A 118 11.24 6.07 5.31
CA GLU A 118 11.82 7.14 4.50
C GLU A 118 13.31 7.33 4.78
N ASP A 119 14.00 8.01 3.86
CA ASP A 119 15.38 8.42 4.09
C ASP A 119 15.42 9.56 5.10
N GLY A 120 16.13 9.36 6.19
CA GLY A 120 16.39 10.38 7.20
C GLY A 120 17.51 11.33 6.75
N LYS A 121 17.62 12.45 7.46
CA LYS A 121 18.67 13.43 7.27
C LYS A 121 19.72 13.41 8.40
N SER A 122 19.50 12.60 9.41
CA SER A 122 20.36 12.43 10.58
C SER A 122 21.10 11.10 10.54
N LEU A 123 22.06 10.92 11.46
CA LEU A 123 22.76 9.64 11.63
C LEU A 123 21.95 8.61 12.44
N LYS A 124 20.88 9.06 13.11
CA LYS A 124 20.03 8.22 13.94
C LYS A 124 18.68 8.01 13.28
N ASN A 125 18.09 6.86 13.55
CA ASN A 125 16.73 6.60 13.18
C ASN A 125 15.78 7.50 14.00
N GLU A 126 14.75 8.04 13.35
CA GLU A 126 13.74 8.89 13.97
C GLU A 126 12.35 8.34 13.64
N LEU A 127 11.45 8.42 14.62
CA LEU A 127 10.05 8.03 14.46
C LEU A 127 9.16 9.27 14.57
N GLU A 128 8.37 9.50 13.54
CA GLU A 128 7.37 10.56 13.48
C GLU A 128 5.99 9.92 13.22
N VAL A 129 4.96 10.39 13.91
CA VAL A 129 3.57 10.02 13.61
C VAL A 129 2.89 11.23 12.98
N VAL A 130 2.31 11.02 11.80
CA VAL A 130 1.65 12.06 11.02
C VAL A 130 0.22 11.65 10.68
N GLU A 131 -0.62 12.64 10.37
CA GLU A 131 -1.95 12.40 9.85
C GLU A 131 -1.87 11.66 8.51
N GLY A 132 -2.61 10.57 8.38
CA GLY A 132 -2.57 9.77 7.16
C GLY A 132 -3.42 8.52 7.26
N MET A 133 -3.56 7.81 6.15
CA MET A 133 -4.25 6.52 6.09
C MET A 133 -3.78 5.66 4.93
N GLN A 134 -4.04 4.38 5.03
CA GLN A 134 -3.90 3.43 3.92
C GLN A 134 -5.25 2.77 3.61
N PHE A 135 -5.49 2.50 2.34
CA PHE A 135 -6.62 1.70 1.89
C PHE A 135 -6.23 0.74 0.76
N ASP A 136 -6.98 -0.36 0.65
CA ASP A 136 -6.68 -1.52 -0.19
C ASP A 136 -7.14 -1.27 -1.64
N ARG A 137 -6.54 -0.30 -2.30
CA ARG A 137 -6.70 -0.01 -3.73
C ARG A 137 -5.36 0.48 -4.28
N GLY A 138 -4.87 -0.17 -5.31
CA GLY A 138 -3.65 0.20 -5.99
C GLY A 138 -3.88 0.98 -7.28
N TYR A 139 -2.81 1.23 -8.00
CA TYR A 139 -2.87 1.95 -9.27
C TYR A 139 -3.68 1.18 -10.33
N LEU A 140 -4.41 1.92 -11.16
CA LEU A 140 -5.19 1.34 -12.27
C LEU A 140 -4.33 0.91 -13.46
N SER A 141 -3.08 1.35 -13.52
CA SER A 141 -2.15 0.97 -14.57
C SER A 141 -0.72 0.93 -14.04
N PRO A 142 0.07 -0.12 -14.35
CA PRO A 142 1.48 -0.19 -13.99
C PRO A 142 2.34 0.89 -14.67
N TYR A 143 1.83 1.54 -15.70
CA TYR A 143 2.52 2.66 -16.35
C TYR A 143 2.57 3.94 -15.51
N PHE A 144 1.89 3.99 -14.38
CA PHE A 144 2.03 5.07 -13.38
C PHE A 144 3.24 4.88 -12.46
N ILE A 145 3.87 3.71 -12.45
CA ILE A 145 5.04 3.41 -11.62
C ILE A 145 6.18 4.35 -12.00
N ASN A 146 6.71 5.06 -11.01
CA ASN A 146 7.89 5.92 -11.14
C ASN A 146 9.06 5.45 -10.28
N GLN A 147 8.85 4.46 -9.42
CA GLN A 147 9.89 3.75 -8.66
C GLN A 147 9.82 2.24 -8.95
N PRO A 148 10.53 1.77 -10.00
CA PRO A 148 10.47 0.37 -10.42
C PRO A 148 10.97 -0.62 -9.36
N GLU A 149 11.94 -0.24 -8.55
CA GLU A 149 12.50 -1.07 -7.48
C GLU A 149 11.44 -1.43 -6.42
N LYS A 150 10.52 -0.50 -6.14
CA LYS A 150 9.41 -0.68 -5.19
C LYS A 150 8.10 -1.10 -5.85
N GLN A 151 8.04 -1.18 -7.18
CA GLN A 151 6.81 -1.36 -7.95
C GLN A 151 5.70 -0.37 -7.53
N ALA A 152 6.08 0.88 -7.26
CA ALA A 152 5.20 1.91 -6.71
C ALA A 152 5.22 3.20 -7.53
N ALA A 153 4.11 3.93 -7.45
CA ALA A 153 4.02 5.33 -7.84
C ALA A 153 4.11 6.18 -6.56
N VAL A 154 5.16 6.97 -6.42
CA VAL A 154 5.38 7.86 -5.28
C VAL A 154 5.30 9.30 -5.75
N LEU A 155 4.35 10.05 -5.19
CA LEU A 155 4.09 11.43 -5.53
C LEU A 155 4.32 12.34 -4.31
N ASP A 156 5.26 13.27 -4.44
CA ASP A 156 5.56 14.24 -3.40
C ASP A 156 4.70 15.50 -3.58
N ASN A 157 4.08 15.95 -2.50
CA ASN A 157 3.22 17.13 -2.45
C ASN A 157 2.12 17.14 -3.55
N PRO A 158 1.38 16.03 -3.73
CA PRO A 158 0.37 15.95 -4.78
C PRO A 158 -0.90 16.72 -4.44
N PHE A 159 -1.64 17.10 -5.48
CA PHE A 159 -3.08 17.33 -5.38
C PHE A 159 -3.81 15.99 -5.37
N ILE A 160 -4.95 15.94 -4.69
CA ILE A 160 -5.79 14.75 -4.57
C ILE A 160 -7.20 15.12 -5.02
N LEU A 161 -7.61 14.58 -6.16
CA LEU A 161 -8.97 14.73 -6.70
C LEU A 161 -9.82 13.55 -6.22
N LEU A 162 -10.94 13.86 -5.56
CA LEU A 162 -11.90 12.88 -5.06
C LEU A 162 -13.20 13.00 -5.85
N HIS A 163 -13.66 11.88 -6.43
CA HIS A 163 -14.89 11.84 -7.22
C HIS A 163 -15.72 10.60 -6.91
N ASP A 164 -17.03 10.77 -6.74
CA ASP A 164 -17.94 9.70 -6.31
C ASP A 164 -18.44 8.82 -7.46
N LYS A 165 -18.16 9.18 -8.71
CA LYS A 165 -18.60 8.45 -9.91
C LYS A 165 -17.43 7.95 -10.75
N LYS A 166 -17.77 7.12 -11.72
CA LYS A 166 -16.86 6.64 -12.75
C LYS A 166 -16.49 7.77 -13.72
N ILE A 167 -15.21 7.82 -14.10
CA ILE A 167 -14.65 8.75 -15.07
C ILE A 167 -14.22 7.98 -16.31
N SER A 168 -14.94 8.14 -17.42
CA SER A 168 -14.62 7.50 -18.72
C SER A 168 -14.26 8.52 -19.79
N ASN A 169 -14.77 9.75 -19.66
CA ASN A 169 -14.59 10.82 -20.64
C ASN A 169 -13.52 11.80 -20.15
N ILE A 170 -12.44 11.90 -20.91
CA ILE A 170 -11.31 12.80 -20.57
C ILE A 170 -11.73 14.28 -20.56
N ARG A 171 -12.74 14.67 -21.35
CA ARG A 171 -13.17 16.07 -21.46
C ARG A 171 -13.65 16.64 -20.13
N GLU A 172 -14.21 15.81 -19.25
CA GLU A 172 -14.63 16.23 -17.91
C GLU A 172 -13.44 16.54 -17.00
N LEU A 173 -12.31 15.88 -17.21
CA LEU A 173 -11.07 16.08 -16.43
C LEU A 173 -10.20 17.22 -16.97
N LEU A 174 -10.30 17.59 -18.25
CA LEU A 174 -9.41 18.55 -18.89
C LEU A 174 -9.22 19.85 -18.09
N PRO A 175 -10.29 20.50 -17.59
CA PRO A 175 -10.13 21.75 -16.85
C PRO A 175 -9.30 21.60 -15.57
N VAL A 176 -9.42 20.49 -14.87
CA VAL A 176 -8.63 20.18 -13.66
C VAL A 176 -7.20 19.86 -14.05
N LEU A 177 -6.99 19.04 -15.09
CA LEU A 177 -5.65 18.65 -15.55
C LEU A 177 -4.84 19.85 -16.00
N GLU A 178 -5.46 20.83 -16.69
CA GLU A 178 -4.83 22.07 -17.11
C GLU A 178 -4.40 22.93 -15.91
N GLN A 179 -5.23 23.03 -14.88
CA GLN A 179 -4.91 23.76 -13.66
C GLN A 179 -3.75 23.09 -12.91
N VAL A 180 -3.77 21.77 -12.78
CA VAL A 180 -2.72 20.97 -12.12
C VAL A 180 -1.39 21.08 -12.89
N ALA A 181 -1.44 21.00 -14.23
CA ALA A 181 -0.25 21.16 -15.07
C ALA A 181 0.38 22.54 -14.92
N LYS A 182 -0.44 23.61 -14.88
CA LYS A 182 0.03 24.99 -14.63
C LYS A 182 0.66 25.15 -13.24
N ALA A 183 0.13 24.44 -12.23
CA ALA A 183 0.70 24.45 -10.88
C ALA A 183 1.98 23.60 -10.76
N ALA A 184 2.34 22.84 -11.79
CA ALA A 184 3.50 21.94 -11.83
C ALA A 184 3.60 20.97 -10.63
N ARG A 185 2.47 20.53 -10.10
CA ARG A 185 2.36 19.58 -9.00
C ARG A 185 1.80 18.24 -9.49
N PRO A 186 2.17 17.13 -8.84
CA PRO A 186 1.58 15.82 -9.12
C PRO A 186 0.08 15.78 -8.78
N LEU A 187 -0.63 14.82 -9.37
CA LEU A 187 -2.05 14.59 -9.14
C LEU A 187 -2.34 13.13 -8.83
N VAL A 188 -3.06 12.90 -7.76
CA VAL A 188 -3.70 11.61 -7.45
C VAL A 188 -5.20 11.74 -7.75
N ILE A 189 -5.75 10.84 -8.53
CA ILE A 189 -7.20 10.80 -8.81
C ILE A 189 -7.77 9.56 -8.13
N ILE A 190 -8.70 9.78 -7.22
CA ILE A 190 -9.44 8.72 -6.52
C ILE A 190 -10.90 8.84 -6.91
N ALA A 191 -11.39 7.91 -7.71
CA ALA A 191 -12.76 7.89 -8.21
C ALA A 191 -13.38 6.50 -8.07
N GLU A 192 -14.70 6.41 -8.28
CA GLU A 192 -15.36 5.09 -8.29
C GLU A 192 -14.67 4.12 -9.24
N ASP A 193 -14.37 4.56 -10.44
CA ASP A 193 -13.55 3.89 -11.44
C ASP A 193 -13.01 4.91 -12.43
N ILE A 194 -11.93 4.59 -13.12
CA ILE A 194 -11.40 5.39 -14.22
C ILE A 194 -11.03 4.44 -15.35
N ASP A 195 -11.65 4.57 -16.50
CA ASP A 195 -11.42 3.67 -17.63
C ASP A 195 -11.46 4.38 -18.99
N GLY A 196 -11.46 3.59 -20.05
CA GLY A 196 -11.62 4.04 -21.42
C GLY A 196 -10.64 5.11 -21.84
N GLU A 197 -11.15 6.15 -22.49
CA GLU A 197 -10.36 7.27 -23.01
C GLU A 197 -9.69 8.07 -21.89
N ALA A 198 -10.34 8.22 -20.73
CA ALA A 198 -9.80 8.96 -19.60
C ALA A 198 -8.53 8.29 -19.07
N LEU A 199 -8.58 6.99 -18.78
CA LEU A 199 -7.42 6.26 -18.30
C LEU A 199 -6.28 6.23 -19.33
N ALA A 200 -6.60 5.96 -20.60
CA ALA A 200 -5.60 5.92 -21.68
C ALA A 200 -4.87 7.26 -21.82
N THR A 201 -5.58 8.37 -21.74
CA THR A 201 -4.99 9.70 -21.83
C THR A 201 -4.11 10.03 -20.63
N LEU A 202 -4.53 9.67 -19.41
CA LEU A 202 -3.71 9.84 -18.20
C LEU A 202 -2.41 9.04 -18.30
N VAL A 203 -2.48 7.79 -18.74
CA VAL A 203 -1.32 6.92 -18.94
C VAL A 203 -0.36 7.52 -19.97
N VAL A 204 -0.85 7.96 -21.13
CA VAL A 204 0.00 8.55 -22.19
C VAL A 204 0.69 9.82 -21.69
N ASN A 205 -0.01 10.69 -20.97
CA ASN A 205 0.58 11.91 -20.43
C ASN A 205 1.60 11.64 -19.30
N SER A 206 1.37 10.58 -18.51
CA SER A 206 2.33 10.12 -17.50
C SER A 206 3.62 9.60 -18.15
N ILE A 207 3.50 8.71 -19.15
CA ILE A 207 4.66 8.16 -19.88
C ILE A 207 5.48 9.27 -20.57
N ARG A 208 4.80 10.27 -21.13
CA ARG A 208 5.44 11.42 -21.77
C ARG A 208 6.06 12.41 -20.80
N GLY A 209 5.85 12.24 -19.51
CA GLY A 209 6.34 13.15 -18.47
C GLY A 209 5.65 14.52 -18.47
N ILE A 210 4.52 14.69 -19.18
CA ILE A 210 3.75 15.94 -19.25
C ILE A 210 3.01 16.16 -17.93
N LEU A 211 2.50 15.09 -17.34
CA LEU A 211 1.75 15.11 -16.09
C LEU A 211 2.21 13.98 -15.18
N LYS A 212 2.59 14.31 -13.95
CA LYS A 212 2.84 13.31 -12.91
C LYS A 212 1.50 12.95 -12.28
N VAL A 213 0.91 11.83 -12.68
CA VAL A 213 -0.42 11.43 -12.25
C VAL A 213 -0.47 9.95 -11.90
N VAL A 214 -1.31 9.62 -10.94
CA VAL A 214 -1.74 8.24 -10.65
C VAL A 214 -3.25 8.22 -10.48
N ALA A 215 -3.89 7.19 -11.01
CA ALA A 215 -5.32 6.95 -10.90
C ALA A 215 -5.58 5.69 -10.09
N VAL A 216 -6.50 5.78 -9.14
CA VAL A 216 -6.83 4.74 -8.16
C VAL A 216 -8.34 4.64 -8.02
N LYS A 217 -8.86 3.42 -7.79
CA LYS A 217 -10.26 3.25 -7.41
C LYS A 217 -10.49 3.68 -5.96
N ALA A 218 -11.63 4.31 -5.72
CA ALA A 218 -12.08 4.61 -4.37
C ALA A 218 -12.31 3.33 -3.56
N PRO A 219 -11.94 3.31 -2.27
CA PRO A 219 -12.20 2.16 -1.42
C PRO A 219 -13.69 1.98 -1.11
N GLY A 220 -14.09 0.73 -0.85
CA GLY A 220 -15.48 0.39 -0.51
C GLY A 220 -16.43 0.33 -1.72
N PHE A 221 -17.72 0.15 -1.42
CA PHE A 221 -18.80 0.05 -2.39
C PHE A 221 -20.04 0.78 -1.87
N GLY A 222 -20.85 1.33 -2.79
CA GLY A 222 -22.10 2.01 -2.43
C GLY A 222 -21.91 3.14 -1.42
N ASP A 223 -22.77 3.21 -0.40
CA ASP A 223 -22.74 4.25 0.62
C ASP A 223 -21.44 4.24 1.43
N ARG A 224 -20.82 3.08 1.62
CA ARG A 224 -19.51 2.99 2.28
C ARG A 224 -18.41 3.68 1.48
N ARG A 225 -18.42 3.56 0.15
CA ARG A 225 -17.47 4.26 -0.71
C ARG A 225 -17.61 5.77 -0.56
N ALA A 226 -18.85 6.29 -0.57
CA ALA A 226 -19.11 7.71 -0.34
C ALA A 226 -18.58 8.16 1.02
N ALA A 227 -18.83 7.38 2.07
CA ALA A 227 -18.33 7.66 3.42
C ALA A 227 -16.79 7.65 3.51
N MET A 228 -16.12 6.71 2.83
CA MET A 228 -14.66 6.63 2.80
C MET A 228 -14.05 7.75 1.97
N LEU A 229 -14.66 8.17 0.88
CA LEU A 229 -14.24 9.36 0.11
C LEU A 229 -14.31 10.63 0.98
N GLU A 230 -15.35 10.79 1.78
CA GLU A 230 -15.45 11.87 2.75
C GLU A 230 -14.38 11.80 3.84
N ASP A 231 -14.04 10.61 4.32
CA ASP A 231 -12.95 10.42 5.28
C ASP A 231 -11.61 10.90 4.68
N ILE A 232 -11.35 10.55 3.41
CA ILE A 232 -10.14 10.99 2.69
C ILE A 232 -10.19 12.51 2.45
N ALA A 233 -11.36 13.07 2.14
CA ALA A 233 -11.53 14.51 1.97
C ALA A 233 -11.18 15.30 3.23
N VAL A 234 -11.69 14.85 4.39
CA VAL A 234 -11.37 15.46 5.68
C VAL A 234 -9.88 15.33 6.00
N LEU A 235 -9.28 14.16 5.76
CA LEU A 235 -7.85 13.90 6.00
C LEU A 235 -6.94 14.79 5.16
N THR A 236 -7.32 15.08 3.92
CA THR A 236 -6.49 15.80 2.95
C THR A 236 -6.87 17.27 2.77
N GLY A 237 -7.91 17.73 3.46
CA GLY A 237 -8.44 19.10 3.34
C GLY A 237 -9.11 19.36 1.99
N GLY A 238 -9.54 18.31 1.29
CA GLY A 238 -10.22 18.41 0.01
C GLY A 238 -11.75 18.33 0.12
N THR A 239 -12.39 18.28 -1.02
CA THR A 239 -13.84 18.13 -1.17
C THR A 239 -14.14 17.03 -2.16
N VAL A 240 -15.10 16.16 -1.86
CA VAL A 240 -15.57 15.15 -2.82
C VAL A 240 -16.38 15.87 -3.92
N ILE A 241 -15.90 15.78 -5.15
CA ILE A 241 -16.61 16.31 -6.31
C ILE A 241 -17.76 15.36 -6.65
N SER A 242 -18.98 15.78 -6.31
CA SER A 242 -20.20 14.97 -6.49
C SER A 242 -21.34 15.82 -7.02
N THR A 243 -22.03 15.30 -8.02
CA THR A 243 -23.24 15.94 -8.53
C THR A 243 -24.37 15.99 -7.51
N ASN A 244 -24.33 15.13 -6.49
CA ASN A 244 -25.32 15.14 -5.41
C ASN A 244 -25.25 16.40 -4.54
N VAL A 245 -24.06 17.03 -4.48
CA VAL A 245 -23.85 18.32 -3.80
C VAL A 245 -23.68 19.49 -4.78
N GLY A 246 -24.02 19.28 -6.05
CA GLY A 246 -23.96 20.31 -7.09
C GLY A 246 -22.56 20.59 -7.66
N LEU A 247 -21.57 19.74 -7.39
CA LEU A 247 -20.21 19.85 -7.91
C LEU A 247 -20.01 18.95 -9.13
N THR A 248 -19.33 19.46 -10.14
CA THR A 248 -19.01 18.73 -11.37
C THR A 248 -17.52 18.86 -11.69
N LEU A 249 -16.95 17.83 -12.33
CA LEU A 249 -15.50 17.78 -12.65
C LEU A 249 -15.05 18.93 -13.55
N ASP A 250 -15.87 19.31 -14.51
CA ASP A 250 -15.58 20.38 -15.47
C ASP A 250 -15.49 21.78 -14.83
N LYS A 251 -16.04 21.92 -13.62
CA LYS A 251 -16.02 23.16 -12.83
C LYS A 251 -15.16 23.07 -11.57
N ALA A 252 -14.50 21.95 -11.36
CA ALA A 252 -13.66 21.78 -10.20
C ALA A 252 -12.44 22.71 -10.23
N THR A 253 -12.08 23.22 -9.06
CA THR A 253 -10.95 24.15 -8.85
C THR A 253 -9.88 23.51 -7.96
N LEU A 254 -8.65 24.04 -8.01
CA LEU A 254 -7.56 23.54 -7.17
C LEU A 254 -7.86 23.64 -5.66
N GLU A 255 -8.68 24.61 -5.25
CA GLU A 255 -9.07 24.80 -3.85
C GLU A 255 -9.94 23.67 -3.32
N GLN A 256 -10.63 22.93 -4.20
CA GLN A 256 -11.45 21.77 -3.85
C GLN A 256 -10.64 20.48 -3.81
N LEU A 257 -9.40 20.48 -4.32
CA LEU A 257 -8.52 19.33 -4.27
C LEU A 257 -7.88 19.21 -2.89
N GLY A 258 -7.83 17.97 -2.38
CA GLY A 258 -7.02 17.67 -1.22
C GLY A 258 -5.54 17.75 -1.52
N THR A 259 -4.72 17.79 -0.48
CA THR A 259 -3.26 17.74 -0.57
C THR A 259 -2.68 16.87 0.55
N ALA A 260 -1.48 16.35 0.33
CA ALA A 260 -0.70 15.63 1.32
C ALA A 260 0.79 15.89 1.06
N LYS A 261 1.64 15.59 2.04
CA LYS A 261 3.09 15.66 1.84
C LYS A 261 3.57 14.61 0.84
N LYS A 262 3.00 13.40 0.92
CA LYS A 262 3.34 12.29 0.03
C LYS A 262 2.14 11.36 -0.14
N VAL A 263 2.02 10.77 -1.33
CA VAL A 263 1.13 9.63 -1.59
C VAL A 263 1.95 8.53 -2.26
N GLU A 264 1.88 7.33 -1.71
CA GLU A 264 2.50 6.13 -2.27
C GLU A 264 1.41 5.16 -2.72
N VAL A 265 1.49 4.71 -3.97
CA VAL A 265 0.53 3.79 -4.56
C VAL A 265 1.28 2.57 -5.09
N THR A 266 1.00 1.42 -4.50
CA THR A 266 1.47 0.11 -4.95
C THR A 266 0.42 -0.57 -5.82
N LYS A 267 0.65 -1.81 -6.21
CA LYS A 267 -0.33 -2.61 -6.94
C LYS A 267 -1.63 -2.84 -6.14
N GLU A 268 -1.54 -2.88 -4.81
CA GLU A 268 -2.63 -3.31 -3.93
C GLU A 268 -3.14 -2.21 -3.01
N ASN A 269 -2.27 -1.24 -2.66
CA ASN A 269 -2.55 -0.27 -1.62
C ASN A 269 -2.26 1.16 -2.07
N THR A 270 -2.98 2.10 -1.48
CA THR A 270 -2.70 3.54 -1.53
C THR A 270 -2.50 4.05 -0.11
N THR A 271 -1.36 4.68 0.13
CA THR A 271 -1.00 5.29 1.43
C THR A 271 -0.88 6.80 1.26
N ILE A 272 -1.67 7.53 2.04
CA ILE A 272 -1.61 9.00 2.14
C ILE A 272 -0.84 9.33 3.40
N ILE A 273 0.24 10.10 3.26
CA ILE A 273 1.16 10.46 4.33
C ILE A 273 1.12 11.97 4.54
N ASP A 274 0.87 12.38 5.76
CA ASP A 274 0.81 13.78 6.19
C ASP A 274 -0.19 14.59 5.34
N GLY A 275 -1.46 14.22 5.46
CA GLY A 275 -2.59 14.90 4.83
C GLY A 275 -2.75 16.32 5.37
N ALA A 276 -3.14 17.26 4.50
CA ALA A 276 -3.27 18.67 4.86
C ALA A 276 -4.60 19.03 5.54
N GLY A 277 -5.40 18.04 5.94
CA GLY A 277 -6.63 18.24 6.71
C GLY A 277 -6.35 18.86 8.07
N GLN A 278 -7.30 19.64 8.58
CA GLN A 278 -7.18 20.21 9.91
C GLN A 278 -7.45 19.14 10.98
N ALA A 279 -6.57 19.05 11.99
CA ALA A 279 -6.69 18.07 13.08
C ALA A 279 -8.06 18.09 13.75
N GLU A 280 -8.62 19.28 14.01
CA GLU A 280 -9.97 19.43 14.58
C GLU A 280 -11.07 18.82 13.69
N ALA A 281 -10.96 18.96 12.36
CA ALA A 281 -11.91 18.37 11.42
C ALA A 281 -11.81 16.84 11.44
N ILE A 282 -10.60 16.28 11.50
CA ILE A 282 -10.35 14.85 11.62
C ILE A 282 -10.90 14.29 12.93
N GLU A 283 -10.64 14.94 14.06
CA GLU A 283 -11.18 14.56 15.37
C GLU A 283 -12.71 14.58 15.39
N ASN A 284 -13.33 15.61 14.81
CA ASN A 284 -14.78 15.71 14.70
C ASN A 284 -15.33 14.57 13.83
N ARG A 285 -14.66 14.22 12.73
CA ARG A 285 -15.05 13.10 11.89
C ARG A 285 -14.97 11.78 12.65
N VAL A 286 -13.89 11.53 13.38
CA VAL A 286 -13.72 10.35 14.24
C VAL A 286 -14.83 10.27 15.30
N ARG A 287 -15.15 11.38 15.95
CA ARG A 287 -16.23 11.45 16.94
C ARG A 287 -17.59 11.08 16.33
N ASN A 288 -17.89 11.61 15.14
CA ASN A 288 -19.13 11.30 14.45
C ASN A 288 -19.22 9.81 14.10
N ILE A 289 -18.12 9.19 13.65
CA ILE A 289 -18.10 7.75 13.35
C ILE A 289 -18.28 6.93 14.64
N ARG A 290 -17.68 7.34 15.76
CA ARG A 290 -17.88 6.67 17.05
C ARG A 290 -19.35 6.71 17.51
N THR A 291 -20.04 7.83 17.31
CA THR A 291 -21.49 7.90 17.56
C THR A 291 -22.29 6.95 16.68
N GLN A 292 -21.88 6.79 15.40
CA GLN A 292 -22.50 5.80 14.51
C GLN A 292 -22.25 4.35 14.98
N ILE A 293 -21.08 4.04 15.54
CA ILE A 293 -20.75 2.73 16.13
C ILE A 293 -21.71 2.41 17.28
N GLU A 294 -21.97 3.37 18.16
CA GLU A 294 -22.92 3.21 19.29
C GLU A 294 -24.34 2.98 18.80
N ALA A 295 -24.76 3.63 17.72
CA ALA A 295 -26.08 3.48 17.12
C ALA A 295 -26.22 2.26 16.21
N ALA A 296 -25.14 1.59 15.83
CA ALA A 296 -25.15 0.48 14.89
C ALA A 296 -25.81 -0.76 15.52
N THR A 297 -26.78 -1.33 14.82
CA THR A 297 -27.52 -2.53 15.22
C THR A 297 -26.91 -3.82 14.70
N SER A 298 -26.12 -3.75 13.65
CA SER A 298 -25.41 -4.88 13.02
C SER A 298 -23.97 -4.95 13.49
N ASP A 299 -23.51 -6.12 13.91
CA ASP A 299 -22.11 -6.34 14.29
C ASP A 299 -21.16 -6.10 13.10
N TYR A 300 -21.57 -6.45 11.89
CA TYR A 300 -20.83 -6.19 10.68
C TYR A 300 -20.65 -4.68 10.40
N ASP A 301 -21.72 -3.88 10.54
CA ASP A 301 -21.63 -2.44 10.34
C ASP A 301 -20.78 -1.79 11.44
N ARG A 302 -20.90 -2.28 12.67
CA ARG A 302 -20.05 -1.84 13.78
C ARG A 302 -18.58 -2.10 13.50
N GLU A 303 -18.22 -3.29 13.03
CA GLU A 303 -16.85 -3.66 12.64
C GLU A 303 -16.32 -2.71 11.55
N LYS A 304 -17.09 -2.48 10.49
CA LYS A 304 -16.69 -1.59 9.39
C LYS A 304 -16.55 -0.12 9.79
N LEU A 305 -17.34 0.34 10.74
CA LEU A 305 -17.18 1.67 11.31
C LEU A 305 -15.93 1.75 12.21
N GLN A 306 -15.63 0.69 12.96
CA GLN A 306 -14.40 0.59 13.76
C GLN A 306 -13.15 0.62 12.89
N GLU A 307 -13.14 -0.10 11.74
CA GLU A 307 -12.05 -0.03 10.76
C GLU A 307 -11.82 1.41 10.26
N ARG A 308 -12.88 2.16 9.98
CA ARG A 308 -12.76 3.56 9.56
C ARG A 308 -12.16 4.46 10.64
N VAL A 309 -12.59 4.28 11.90
CA VAL A 309 -12.01 5.01 13.04
C VAL A 309 -10.53 4.68 13.16
N ALA A 310 -10.16 3.40 13.10
CA ALA A 310 -8.77 2.98 13.19
C ALA A 310 -7.89 3.61 12.10
N LYS A 311 -8.39 3.65 10.86
CA LYS A 311 -7.67 4.27 9.72
C LYS A 311 -7.51 5.79 9.87
N LEU A 312 -8.52 6.50 10.39
CA LEU A 312 -8.47 7.95 10.57
C LEU A 312 -7.68 8.37 11.80
N ALA A 313 -7.87 7.67 12.93
CA ALA A 313 -7.29 8.04 14.22
C ALA A 313 -5.87 7.51 14.43
N GLY A 314 -5.51 6.42 13.75
CA GLY A 314 -4.20 5.78 13.90
C GLY A 314 -3.05 6.57 13.28
N GLY A 315 -3.32 7.33 12.24
CA GLY A 315 -2.29 8.04 11.47
C GLY A 315 -1.33 7.09 10.76
N VAL A 316 -0.20 7.63 10.34
CA VAL A 316 0.91 6.89 9.71
C VAL A 316 2.18 7.13 10.51
N ALA A 317 2.83 6.05 10.95
CA ALA A 317 4.16 6.13 11.54
C ALA A 317 5.21 6.19 10.42
N VAL A 318 6.03 7.22 10.42
CA VAL A 318 7.11 7.42 9.46
C VAL A 318 8.43 7.16 10.16
N ILE A 319 9.10 6.06 9.81
CA ILE A 319 10.45 5.76 10.28
C ILE A 319 11.43 6.41 9.32
N LYS A 320 12.17 7.41 9.79
CA LYS A 320 13.24 8.07 9.05
C LYS A 320 14.56 7.36 9.36
N VAL A 321 15.09 6.63 8.40
CA VAL A 321 16.31 5.84 8.58
C VAL A 321 17.53 6.74 8.57
N GLY A 322 18.31 6.68 9.66
CA GLY A 322 19.58 7.38 9.79
C GLY A 322 20.76 6.48 9.41
N ALA A 323 21.70 7.00 8.63
CA ALA A 323 22.92 6.29 8.26
C ALA A 323 24.05 7.28 7.91
N ALA A 324 25.30 6.77 8.01
CA ALA A 324 26.46 7.55 7.64
C ALA A 324 26.74 7.55 6.13
N THR A 325 26.23 6.54 5.40
CA THR A 325 26.43 6.36 3.97
C THR A 325 25.12 5.96 3.27
N GLU A 326 25.01 6.25 1.97
CA GLU A 326 23.84 5.81 1.16
C GLU A 326 23.71 4.29 1.09
N VAL A 327 24.81 3.54 1.14
CA VAL A 327 24.81 2.09 1.10
C VAL A 327 24.19 1.54 2.39
N GLU A 328 24.65 2.02 3.54
CA GLU A 328 24.10 1.66 4.85
C GLU A 328 22.62 2.05 4.95
N MET A 329 22.24 3.21 4.43
CA MET A 329 20.84 3.64 4.43
C MET A 329 19.94 2.71 3.60
N LYS A 330 20.40 2.30 2.43
CA LYS A 330 19.66 1.34 1.58
C LYS A 330 19.53 -0.02 2.26
N GLU A 331 20.58 -0.50 2.93
CA GLU A 331 20.56 -1.76 3.65
C GLU A 331 19.59 -1.73 4.83
N LYS A 332 19.63 -0.68 5.66
CA LYS A 332 18.72 -0.54 6.81
C LYS A 332 17.26 -0.33 6.39
N LYS A 333 17.02 0.19 5.20
CA LYS A 333 15.69 0.46 4.67
C LYS A 333 15.05 -0.75 4.01
N ALA A 334 15.85 -1.68 3.48
CA ALA A 334 15.40 -2.90 2.83
C ALA A 334 14.87 -3.91 3.83
#